data_e48f1fecbd180269e73f76fc3c82bf5d
#
_entry.id   e48f1fecbd180269e73f76fc3c82bf5d
#
_cell.length_a   1.000
_cell.length_b   1.000
_cell.length_c   1.000
_cell.angle_alpha   90.00
_cell.angle_beta   90.00
_cell.angle_gamma   90.00
#
_symmetry.space_group_name_H-M   'P 1'
#
loop_
_entity.id
_entity.type
_entity.pdbx_description
1 polymer ?
#
loop_
_entity_poly.entity_id
_entity_poly.type
_entity_poly.pdbx_seq_one_letter_code
_entity_poly.pdbx_strand_id
1 'polypeptide(L)'
;MYYSELVRKACAVLWDAHRDDVDKGGYPYVFHPFYLATQMEDENSTCTALLHDVIEDHGDRYSLESLARAGFPEPVLQALRLLTHADGVPYRDYV
;
A
#
# COMPACT_ATOMS: atom_id res chain seq x y z
N MET A 1 10.44 6.39 9.64
CA MET A 1 9.16 5.68 9.52
C MET A 1 8.52 5.56 10.88
N TYR A 2 7.26 5.91 10.96
CA TYR A 2 6.51 5.67 12.19
C TYR A 2 6.24 4.16 12.31
N TYR A 3 6.47 3.60 13.49
CA TYR A 3 6.23 2.17 13.68
C TYR A 3 5.20 1.91 14.77
N SER A 4 4.29 0.99 14.51
CA SER A 4 3.23 0.61 15.43
C SER A 4 2.76 -0.79 15.05
N GLU A 5 1.86 -1.34 15.86
CA GLU A 5 1.25 -2.63 15.55
C GLU A 5 0.50 -2.57 14.22
N LEU A 6 -0.17 -1.43 13.96
CA LEU A 6 -0.89 -1.26 12.70
C LEU A 6 0.08 -1.23 11.51
N VAL A 7 1.21 -0.55 11.66
CA VAL A 7 2.23 -0.49 10.61
C VAL A 7 2.82 -1.89 10.38
N ARG A 8 3.04 -2.65 11.45
CA ARG A 8 3.52 -4.02 11.31
C ARG A 8 2.53 -4.85 10.49
N LYS A 9 1.25 -4.67 10.75
CA LYS A 9 0.21 -5.36 10.01
C LYS A 9 0.23 -4.95 8.54
N ALA A 10 0.43 -3.67 8.26
CA ALA A 10 0.54 -3.19 6.88
C ALA A 10 1.75 -3.80 6.18
N CYS A 11 2.87 -3.95 6.88
CA CYS A 11 4.05 -4.60 6.32
C CYS A 11 3.76 -6.06 5.96
N ALA A 12 2.99 -6.75 6.80
CA ALA A 12 2.63 -8.15 6.51
C ALA A 12 1.76 -8.25 5.28
N VAL A 13 0.80 -7.32 5.11
CA VAL A 13 -0.04 -7.28 3.92
C VAL A 13 0.81 -6.99 2.68
N LEU A 14 1.70 -6.01 2.79
CA LEU A 14 2.59 -5.67 1.69
C LEU A 14 3.40 -6.89 1.24
N TRP A 15 4.00 -7.58 2.20
CA TRP A 15 4.80 -8.75 1.89
C TRP A 15 3.96 -9.85 1.23
N ASP A 16 2.80 -10.15 1.81
CA ASP A 16 1.95 -11.19 1.26
C ASP A 16 1.50 -10.86 -0.16
N ALA A 17 1.16 -9.60 -0.40
CA ALA A 17 0.66 -9.20 -1.71
C ALA A 17 1.75 -9.17 -2.78
N HIS A 18 2.92 -8.63 -2.45
CA HIS A 18 3.93 -8.29 -3.46
C HIS A 18 5.21 -9.11 -3.39
N ARG A 19 5.27 -10.14 -2.56
CA ARG A 19 6.54 -10.86 -2.35
C ARG A 19 7.13 -11.46 -3.63
N ASP A 20 6.28 -11.77 -4.59
CA ASP A 20 6.73 -12.36 -5.85
C ASP A 20 6.86 -11.34 -6.97
N ASP A 21 6.55 -10.08 -6.69
CA ASP A 21 6.62 -9.02 -7.69
C ASP A 21 8.02 -8.44 -7.76
N VAL A 22 8.44 -8.12 -8.98
CA VAL A 22 9.72 -7.45 -9.19
C VAL A 22 9.49 -6.15 -9.96
N ASP A 23 10.40 -5.21 -9.79
CA ASP A 23 10.34 -3.96 -10.53
C ASP A 23 11.08 -4.13 -11.88
N LYS A 24 11.17 -3.03 -12.63
CA LYS A 24 11.80 -3.07 -13.95
C LYS A 24 13.26 -3.47 -13.91
N GLY A 25 13.93 -3.22 -12.78
CA GLY A 25 15.32 -3.58 -12.61
C GLY A 25 15.52 -5.00 -12.10
N GLY A 26 14.42 -5.73 -11.85
CA GLY A 26 14.50 -7.08 -11.33
C GLY A 26 14.63 -7.16 -9.81
N TYR A 27 14.52 -6.05 -9.10
CA TYR A 27 14.57 -6.04 -7.65
C TYR A 27 13.18 -6.28 -7.06
N PRO A 28 13.11 -6.85 -5.85
CA PRO A 28 11.80 -7.06 -5.22
C PRO A 28 10.99 -5.76 -5.15
N TYR A 29 9.77 -5.82 -5.62
CA TYR A 29 8.91 -4.63 -5.65
C TYR A 29 8.68 -4.04 -4.27
N VAL A 30 8.67 -4.87 -3.22
CA VAL A 30 8.39 -4.41 -1.86
C VAL A 30 9.34 -3.29 -1.41
N PHE A 31 10.53 -3.20 -1.99
CA PHE A 31 11.47 -2.13 -1.63
C PHE A 31 10.91 -0.73 -1.92
N HIS A 32 10.14 -0.58 -2.99
CA HIS A 32 9.59 0.72 -3.36
C HIS A 32 8.58 1.25 -2.34
N PRO A 33 7.49 0.56 -2.03
CA PRO A 33 6.57 1.07 -1.02
C PRO A 33 7.20 1.13 0.37
N PHE A 34 8.12 0.23 0.66
CA PHE A 34 8.81 0.27 1.94
C PHE A 34 9.65 1.54 2.06
N TYR A 35 10.37 1.88 0.99
CA TYR A 35 11.16 3.10 0.99
C TYR A 35 10.26 4.33 1.17
N LEU A 36 9.14 4.38 0.46
CA LEU A 36 8.19 5.49 0.63
C LEU A 36 7.73 5.59 2.08
N ALA A 37 7.45 4.46 2.70
CA ALA A 37 6.98 4.44 4.08
C ALA A 37 8.04 5.01 5.02
N THR A 38 9.33 4.81 4.72
CA THR A 38 10.39 5.34 5.58
C THR A 38 10.42 6.86 5.59
N GLN A 39 9.79 7.49 4.60
CA GLN A 39 9.73 8.95 4.51
C GLN A 39 8.52 9.53 5.25
N MET A 40 7.63 8.69 5.75
CA MET A 40 6.41 9.14 6.40
C MET A 40 6.62 9.29 7.90
N GLU A 41 5.90 10.23 8.52
CA GLU A 41 6.11 10.55 9.93
C GLU A 41 4.96 10.16 10.84
N ASP A 42 3.81 9.76 10.27
CA ASP A 42 2.68 9.37 11.09
C ASP A 42 2.16 7.99 10.67
N GLU A 43 1.31 7.44 11.52
CA GLU A 43 0.81 6.07 11.33
C GLU A 43 0.01 5.92 10.05
N ASN A 44 -0.91 6.84 9.81
CA ASN A 44 -1.79 6.71 8.66
C ASN A 44 -1.05 6.84 7.34
N SER A 45 -0.14 7.80 7.25
CA SER A 45 0.66 7.99 6.03
C SER A 45 1.59 6.80 5.79
N THR A 46 2.17 6.26 6.86
CA THR A 46 3.06 5.10 6.73
C THR A 46 2.29 3.91 6.21
N CYS A 47 1.11 3.63 6.78
CA CYS A 47 0.28 2.52 6.31
C CYS A 47 -0.16 2.72 4.87
N THR A 48 -0.56 3.94 4.52
CA THR A 48 -1.00 4.25 3.16
C THR A 48 0.13 4.00 2.16
N ALA A 49 1.35 4.42 2.49
CA ALA A 49 2.49 4.20 1.61
C ALA A 49 2.75 2.71 1.40
N LEU A 50 2.65 1.93 2.46
CA LEU A 50 2.89 0.49 2.37
C LEU A 50 1.82 -0.22 1.54
N LEU A 51 0.58 0.27 1.58
CA LEU A 51 -0.56 -0.41 0.97
C LEU A 51 -1.00 0.18 -0.37
N HIS A 52 -0.35 1.24 -0.84
CA HIS A 52 -0.90 2.04 -1.95
C HIS A 52 -1.14 1.26 -3.24
N ASP A 53 -0.36 0.24 -3.53
CA ASP A 53 -0.54 -0.55 -4.75
C ASP A 53 -1.15 -1.93 -4.51
N VAL A 54 -1.46 -2.26 -3.25
CA VAL A 54 -1.95 -3.61 -2.93
C VAL A 54 -3.28 -3.89 -3.62
N ILE A 55 -4.23 -2.96 -3.51
CA ILE A 55 -5.55 -3.19 -4.09
C ILE A 55 -5.49 -3.14 -5.61
N GLU A 56 -4.69 -2.23 -6.15
CA GLU A 56 -4.60 -2.07 -7.60
C GLU A 56 -3.96 -3.30 -8.25
N ASP A 57 -2.82 -3.73 -7.69
CA ASP A 57 -2.07 -4.82 -8.31
C ASP A 57 -2.55 -6.21 -7.90
N HIS A 58 -3.20 -6.31 -6.75
CA HIS A 58 -3.64 -7.61 -6.22
C HIS A 58 -5.09 -7.53 -5.74
N GLY A 59 -5.93 -6.90 -6.56
CA GLY A 59 -7.35 -6.75 -6.24
C GLY A 59 -8.11 -8.07 -6.19
N ASP A 60 -7.52 -9.15 -6.72
CA ASP A 60 -8.11 -10.47 -6.61
C ASP A 60 -8.06 -11.00 -5.18
N ARG A 61 -7.13 -10.50 -4.37
CA ARG A 61 -6.96 -10.97 -2.99
C ARG A 61 -7.23 -9.90 -1.94
N TYR A 62 -7.13 -8.62 -2.30
CA TYR A 62 -7.27 -7.52 -1.35
C TYR A 62 -8.24 -6.48 -1.87
N SER A 63 -9.05 -5.96 -0.95
CA SER A 63 -10.00 -4.89 -1.25
C SER A 63 -10.04 -3.93 -0.07
N LEU A 64 -10.68 -2.78 -0.26
CA LEU A 64 -10.89 -1.85 0.85
C LEU A 64 -11.66 -2.54 1.97
N GLU A 65 -12.64 -3.36 1.61
CA GLU A 65 -13.41 -4.11 2.60
C GLU A 65 -12.55 -5.06 3.41
N SER A 66 -11.67 -5.80 2.73
CA SER A 66 -10.82 -6.75 3.44
C SER A 66 -9.83 -6.05 4.34
N LEU A 67 -9.33 -4.89 3.92
CA LEU A 67 -8.43 -4.11 4.76
C LEU A 67 -9.17 -3.51 5.95
N ALA A 68 -10.42 -3.09 5.76
CA ALA A 68 -11.24 -2.61 6.87
C ALA A 68 -11.43 -3.72 7.90
N ARG A 69 -11.72 -4.93 7.43
CA ARG A 69 -11.90 -6.07 8.33
C ARG A 69 -10.59 -6.44 9.04
N ALA A 70 -9.46 -6.16 8.41
CA ALA A 70 -8.16 -6.42 9.02
C ALA A 70 -7.81 -5.39 10.09
N GLY A 71 -8.59 -4.31 10.21
CA GLY A 71 -8.41 -3.34 11.27
C GLY A 71 -7.83 -2.00 10.84
N PHE A 72 -7.66 -1.77 9.54
CA PHE A 72 -7.13 -0.48 9.10
C PHE A 72 -8.19 0.60 9.24
N PRO A 73 -7.81 1.76 9.79
CA PRO A 73 -8.80 2.81 10.12
C PRO A 73 -9.24 3.59 8.88
N GLU A 74 -10.35 4.29 9.03
CA GLU A 74 -10.96 5.04 7.94
C GLU A 74 -10.01 6.01 7.23
N PRO A 75 -9.14 6.75 7.93
CA PRO A 75 -8.22 7.64 7.21
C PRO A 75 -7.32 6.91 6.22
N VAL A 76 -6.87 5.70 6.56
CA VAL A 76 -6.07 4.88 5.65
C VAL A 76 -6.93 4.43 4.47
N LEU A 77 -8.14 3.95 4.75
CA LEU A 77 -9.04 3.47 3.70
C LEU A 77 -9.44 4.60 2.75
N GLN A 78 -9.68 5.79 3.28
CA GLN A 78 -10.00 6.95 2.46
C GLN A 78 -8.86 7.29 1.53
N ALA A 79 -7.63 7.32 2.06
CA ALA A 79 -6.47 7.64 1.26
C ALA A 79 -6.28 6.60 0.15
N LEU A 80 -6.45 5.33 0.47
CA LEU A 80 -6.32 4.27 -0.52
C LEU A 80 -7.43 4.36 -1.57
N ARG A 81 -8.64 4.72 -1.16
CA ARG A 81 -9.74 4.90 -2.10
C ARG A 81 -9.46 6.00 -3.11
N LEU A 82 -8.91 7.12 -2.63
CA LEU A 82 -8.57 8.22 -3.51
C LEU A 82 -7.50 7.81 -4.52
N LEU A 83 -6.51 7.06 -4.08
CA LEU A 83 -5.45 6.58 -4.97
C LEU A 83 -5.99 5.59 -5.98
N THR A 84 -6.89 4.71 -5.56
CA THR A 84 -7.49 3.73 -6.45
C THR A 84 -8.39 4.40 -7.49
N HIS A 85 -9.15 5.41 -7.08
CA HIS A 85 -10.00 6.15 -8.02
C HIS A 85 -9.17 6.93 -9.02
N ALA A 86 -7.97 7.33 -8.66
CA ALA A 86 -7.07 8.02 -9.58
C ALA A 86 -6.68 7.12 -10.75
N ASP A 87 -6.87 5.80 -10.61
CA ASP A 87 -6.62 4.88 -11.70
C ASP A 87 -7.56 5.10 -12.87
N GLY A 88 -8.72 5.68 -12.61
CA GLY A 88 -9.63 6.04 -13.68
C GLY A 88 -9.09 7.16 -14.54
N VAL A 89 -8.06 7.83 -14.06
CA VAL A 89 -7.35 8.89 -14.75
C VAL A 89 -5.99 8.30 -15.14
N PRO A 90 -5.43 8.65 -16.28
CA PRO A 90 -4.18 8.03 -16.71
C PRO A 90 -2.97 8.54 -15.91
N TYR A 91 -3.05 8.44 -14.59
CA TYR A 91 -1.96 8.91 -13.75
C TYR A 91 -0.72 8.04 -13.89
N ARG A 92 -0.89 6.81 -14.35
CA ARG A 92 0.24 5.92 -14.57
C ARG A 92 1.17 6.44 -15.65
N ASP A 93 0.65 7.29 -16.48
CA ASP A 93 1.45 7.90 -17.56
C ASP A 93 2.47 8.88 -17.01
N TYR A 94 2.32 9.26 -15.76
CA TYR A 94 3.25 10.15 -15.09
C TYR A 94 4.54 9.46 -14.68
N VAL A 95 4.51 8.18 -14.61
CA VAL A 95 5.58 7.39 -14.00
C VAL A 95 6.67 7.08 -15.00
#